data_9094fecf72c0cf4eefea124ae3185e2e
#
_entry.id   9094fecf72c0cf4eefea124ae3185e2e
#
_cell.length_a   1.000
_cell.length_b   1.000
_cell.length_c   1.000
_cell.angle_alpha   90.00
_cell.angle_beta   90.00
_cell.angle_gamma   90.00
#
_symmetry.space_group_name_H-M   'P 1'
#
loop_
_entity.id
_entity.type
_entity.pdbx_description
1 polymer ?
#
loop_
_entity_poly.entity_id
_entity_poly.type
_entity_poly.pdbx_seq_one_letter_code
_entity_poly.pdbx_strand_id
1 'polypeptide(L)'
;MKRKHKILMTMTAILFLLLSAIPADTKGMEETAVWDITWKGTGEEPFFRSSVVMEVDLKGSCTKDDIMIFVNRQKWEGEWDYEQTLKMTFYEEGNYEIHLIHRNGYEETRKITIELSNPTIPKVDSGSYTAGKWTNQDILLEAHGSKAVSKISHYEYKTGNNEWRSMKYGRLELKRDMDDLVLIRAVSNAGRYSEIQKIWCRLWKKKPQLFKITCSERSLNGWYGKIPEFTYESEQAEGPLVHVYAQLTQLQTGQIQTETDQIPQIKKDGKYQLKIWTKDEAGNRSENSFHTVCFLDTKKPEILIRSQNEFQKVSRYQKVKIRIKDENLQKNAVKVITSGKQMKSFVQKGEYYESEVVFDRNGKHNLLVQVEDMAGNVSISEEKV
;
A
#
# COMPACT_ATOMS: atom_id res chain seq x y z
N MET A 1 37.75 22.60 42.31
CA MET A 1 36.44 22.75 41.68
C MET A 1 35.47 23.46 42.64
N LYS A 2 35.54 24.75 42.77
CA LYS A 2 34.60 25.62 43.52
C LYS A 2 35.07 27.06 43.35
N ARG A 3 34.59 27.75 42.32
CA ARG A 3 34.70 29.24 42.14
C ARG A 3 34.09 29.63 40.79
N LYS A 4 32.77 29.63 40.67
CA LYS A 4 32.03 30.27 39.56
C LYS A 4 30.57 30.66 39.90
N HIS A 5 30.25 30.93 41.15
CA HIS A 5 28.84 31.26 41.53
C HIS A 5 28.70 32.49 42.41
N LYS A 6 29.54 33.52 42.22
CA LYS A 6 29.44 34.76 43.06
C LYS A 6 29.55 36.10 42.30
N ILE A 7 29.30 36.14 40.99
CA ILE A 7 29.35 37.42 40.23
C ILE A 7 27.98 37.81 39.59
N LEU A 8 26.91 37.06 39.86
CA LEU A 8 25.60 37.31 39.23
C LEU A 8 24.61 38.16 40.05
N MET A 9 24.97 38.71 41.20
CA MET A 9 24.02 39.44 42.05
C MET A 9 24.28 40.94 42.25
N THR A 10 25.31 41.50 41.64
CA THR A 10 25.63 42.94 41.84
C THR A 10 25.35 43.84 40.65
N MET A 11 24.99 43.29 39.48
CA MET A 11 24.70 44.12 38.27
C MET A 11 23.24 44.55 38.11
N THR A 12 22.30 43.94 38.79
CA THR A 12 20.87 44.30 38.67
C THR A 12 20.50 45.58 39.47
N ALA A 13 21.34 45.98 40.43
CA ALA A 13 21.07 47.15 41.25
C ALA A 13 21.59 48.46 40.67
N ILE A 14 22.54 48.45 39.70
CA ILE A 14 23.12 49.63 39.12
C ILE A 14 22.24 50.17 37.97
N LEU A 15 21.48 49.30 37.29
CA LEU A 15 20.56 49.73 36.21
C LEU A 15 19.32 50.47 36.74
N PHE A 16 18.92 50.25 38.01
CA PHE A 16 17.78 50.93 38.61
C PHE A 16 18.13 52.31 39.22
N LEU A 17 19.38 52.59 39.50
CA LEU A 17 19.84 53.85 40.10
C LEU A 17 20.13 54.97 39.08
N LEU A 18 20.31 54.63 37.80
CA LEU A 18 20.48 55.62 36.73
C LEU A 18 19.15 56.10 36.12
N LEU A 19 18.06 55.37 36.37
CA LEU A 19 16.69 55.77 35.92
C LEU A 19 16.01 56.78 36.86
N SER A 20 16.56 57.08 38.05
CA SER A 20 15.95 57.99 39.02
C SER A 20 16.45 59.46 38.97
N ALA A 21 17.24 59.84 37.95
CA ALA A 21 17.73 61.20 37.79
C ALA A 21 17.31 61.90 36.49
N ILE A 22 16.20 61.45 35.88
CA ILE A 22 15.58 62.22 34.76
C ILE A 22 14.46 63.09 35.34
N PRO A 23 14.54 64.42 35.24
CA PRO A 23 13.50 65.28 35.70
C PRO A 23 12.20 65.03 34.89
N ALA A 24 11.13 64.77 35.62
CA ALA A 24 9.78 64.62 35.07
C ALA A 24 9.22 66.00 34.63
N ASP A 25 9.65 66.47 33.47
CA ASP A 25 8.96 67.56 32.80
C ASP A 25 9.32 67.61 31.29
N THR A 26 8.70 66.78 30.47
CA THR A 26 8.57 67.00 29.04
C THR A 26 7.23 66.41 28.56
N LYS A 27 6.15 67.16 28.83
CA LYS A 27 4.91 67.04 28.06
C LYS A 27 5.16 67.63 26.67
N GLY A 28 5.14 66.79 25.62
CA GLY A 28 4.87 67.19 24.25
C GLY A 28 6.06 67.34 23.29
N MET A 29 7.09 66.45 23.36
CA MET A 29 7.95 66.26 22.19
C MET A 29 7.53 64.97 21.47
N GLU A 30 7.13 65.12 20.21
CA GLU A 30 7.10 63.96 19.29
C GLU A 30 8.48 63.29 19.37
N GLU A 31 8.51 61.99 19.69
CA GLU A 31 9.77 61.18 19.67
C GLU A 31 10.20 61.11 18.21
N THR A 32 11.02 62.07 17.77
CA THR A 32 11.65 61.97 16.47
C THR A 32 12.84 61.05 16.56
N ALA A 33 12.87 60.02 15.68
CA ALA A 33 13.98 59.10 15.58
C ALA A 33 15.32 59.85 15.44
N VAL A 34 16.30 59.57 16.31
CA VAL A 34 17.61 60.24 16.37
C VAL A 34 18.69 59.53 15.59
N TRP A 35 18.32 58.37 15.01
CA TRP A 35 19.20 57.59 14.12
C TRP A 35 18.39 56.81 13.08
N ASP A 36 19.09 56.30 12.04
CA ASP A 36 18.62 55.24 11.15
C ASP A 36 19.48 53.99 11.33
N ILE A 37 18.87 52.84 11.25
CA ILE A 37 19.55 51.54 11.29
C ILE A 37 19.45 50.86 9.94
N THR A 38 20.57 50.50 9.35
CA THR A 38 20.65 49.72 8.12
C THR A 38 21.45 48.44 8.33
N TRP A 39 21.12 47.40 7.55
CA TRP A 39 21.73 46.09 7.64
C TRP A 39 22.38 45.73 6.32
N LYS A 40 23.63 45.24 6.38
CA LYS A 40 24.37 44.69 5.23
C LYS A 40 24.75 43.26 5.48
N GLY A 41 24.10 42.32 4.76
CA GLY A 41 24.28 40.87 4.90
C GLY A 41 23.37 40.11 3.96
N THR A 42 23.49 38.80 3.93
CA THR A 42 22.59 37.94 3.13
C THR A 42 21.38 37.55 3.95
N GLY A 43 20.19 37.94 3.51
CA GLY A 43 18.92 37.74 4.21
C GLY A 43 18.26 39.09 4.48
N GLU A 44 17.22 39.06 5.28
CA GLU A 44 16.46 40.25 5.69
C GLU A 44 16.22 40.17 7.20
N GLU A 45 16.11 41.37 7.83
CA GLU A 45 15.77 41.44 9.25
C GLU A 45 14.43 40.70 9.50
N PRO A 46 14.31 39.88 10.53
CA PRO A 46 15.28 39.62 11.58
C PRO A 46 16.25 38.44 11.30
N PHE A 47 16.23 37.81 10.11
CA PHE A 47 16.96 36.56 9.83
C PHE A 47 18.03 36.74 8.77
N PHE A 48 19.30 36.48 9.12
CA PHE A 48 20.44 36.56 8.21
C PHE A 48 21.17 35.21 8.06
N ARG A 49 21.72 34.98 6.86
CA ARG A 49 22.43 33.75 6.48
C ARG A 49 23.94 33.93 6.32
N SER A 50 24.44 35.10 6.64
CA SER A 50 25.87 35.45 6.63
C SER A 50 26.20 36.30 7.85
N SER A 51 27.46 36.63 8.05
CA SER A 51 27.83 37.75 8.88
C SER A 51 27.10 39.02 8.46
N VAL A 52 26.76 39.87 9.42
CA VAL A 52 25.95 41.07 9.22
C VAL A 52 26.64 42.28 9.78
N VAL A 53 26.62 43.35 9.01
CA VAL A 53 27.05 44.70 9.48
C VAL A 53 25.78 45.50 9.76
N MET A 54 25.61 45.93 10.99
CA MET A 54 24.65 46.96 11.39
C MET A 54 25.32 48.33 11.27
N GLU A 55 24.73 49.22 10.52
CA GLU A 55 25.14 50.62 10.45
C GLU A 55 24.08 51.49 11.15
N VAL A 56 24.52 52.32 12.05
CA VAL A 56 23.67 53.29 12.77
C VAL A 56 24.12 54.70 12.37
N ASP A 57 23.27 55.37 11.59
CA ASP A 57 23.53 56.71 11.11
C ASP A 57 22.81 57.73 12.02
N LEU A 58 23.58 58.57 12.68
CA LEU A 58 23.06 59.58 13.63
C LEU A 58 22.41 60.74 12.89
N LYS A 59 21.30 61.22 13.40
CA LYS A 59 20.54 62.33 12.82
C LYS A 59 20.66 63.62 13.63
N GLY A 60 20.58 64.76 12.92
CA GLY A 60 20.59 66.07 13.52
C GLY A 60 21.81 66.39 14.34
N SER A 61 21.63 66.83 15.57
CA SER A 61 22.70 67.16 16.51
C SER A 61 23.10 65.98 17.42
N CYS A 62 22.59 64.72 17.13
CA CYS A 62 22.94 63.58 17.90
C CYS A 62 24.41 63.18 17.69
N THR A 63 25.12 62.91 18.76
CA THR A 63 26.51 62.49 18.73
C THR A 63 26.71 61.16 19.38
N LYS A 64 27.83 60.48 19.17
CA LYS A 64 28.20 59.22 19.77
C LYS A 64 28.11 59.21 21.30
N ASP A 65 28.38 60.35 21.93
CA ASP A 65 28.35 60.45 23.40
C ASP A 65 27.00 60.57 23.98
N ASP A 66 25.94 60.69 23.13
CA ASP A 66 24.55 60.74 23.49
C ASP A 66 23.91 59.36 23.51
N ILE A 67 24.60 58.33 23.05
CA ILE A 67 24.04 56.98 22.84
C ILE A 67 24.75 55.92 23.67
N MET A 68 23.99 55.05 24.29
CA MET A 68 24.45 53.79 24.87
C MET A 68 23.90 52.63 24.06
N ILE A 69 24.76 51.69 23.72
CA ILE A 69 24.40 50.48 22.98
C ILE A 69 24.66 49.23 23.84
N PHE A 70 23.69 48.35 23.89
CA PHE A 70 23.83 47.07 24.57
C PHE A 70 23.54 45.95 23.56
N VAL A 71 24.41 44.91 23.55
CA VAL A 71 24.22 43.70 22.78
C VAL A 71 24.07 42.55 23.77
N ASN A 72 22.96 41.85 23.75
CA ASN A 72 22.64 40.76 24.68
C ASN A 72 22.84 41.20 26.16
N ARG A 73 22.44 42.43 26.49
CA ARG A 73 22.53 43.09 27.81
C ARG A 73 23.98 43.46 28.24
N GLN A 74 24.96 43.32 27.39
CA GLN A 74 26.32 43.77 27.64
C GLN A 74 26.56 45.09 26.90
N LYS A 75 27.09 46.09 27.63
CA LYS A 75 27.40 47.37 27.00
C LYS A 75 28.43 47.16 25.89
N TRP A 76 28.13 47.68 24.72
CA TRP A 76 29.04 47.63 23.60
C TRP A 76 29.99 48.84 23.66
N GLU A 77 31.30 48.60 23.52
CA GLU A 77 32.36 49.61 23.59
C GLU A 77 33.19 49.59 22.28
N GLY A 78 32.52 49.64 21.12
CA GLY A 78 33.16 49.64 19.82
C GLY A 78 33.55 51.06 19.36
N GLU A 79 34.19 51.10 18.22
CA GLU A 79 34.66 52.35 17.61
C GLU A 79 33.62 52.91 16.63
N TRP A 80 33.50 54.26 16.62
CA TRP A 80 32.69 54.98 15.64
C TRP A 80 33.62 55.48 14.55
N ASP A 81 33.19 55.48 13.29
CA ASP A 81 33.96 56.13 12.24
C ASP A 81 33.76 57.64 12.27
N TYR A 82 34.57 58.34 11.48
CA TYR A 82 34.66 59.83 11.51
C TYR A 82 33.41 60.55 11.00
N GLU A 83 32.46 59.83 10.38
CA GLU A 83 31.26 60.40 9.74
C GLU A 83 29.95 60.21 10.56
N GLN A 84 30.05 60.01 11.86
CA GLN A 84 28.86 59.78 12.73
C GLN A 84 28.10 58.50 12.45
N THR A 85 28.71 57.55 11.76
CA THR A 85 28.12 56.24 11.52
C THR A 85 28.81 55.19 12.38
N LEU A 86 28.04 54.50 13.19
CA LEU A 86 28.52 53.32 13.87
C LEU A 86 28.41 52.10 12.97
N LYS A 87 29.49 51.30 12.88
CA LYS A 87 29.50 49.99 12.22
C LYS A 87 29.76 48.88 13.22
N MET A 88 28.78 48.00 13.36
CA MET A 88 28.89 46.83 14.22
C MET A 88 28.75 45.57 13.40
N THR A 89 29.76 44.70 13.45
CA THR A 89 29.74 43.45 12.69
C THR A 89 29.51 42.26 13.59
N PHE A 90 28.57 41.44 13.22
CA PHE A 90 28.20 40.17 13.87
C PHE A 90 28.70 39.01 13.01
N TYR A 91 29.70 38.29 13.48
CA TYR A 91 30.37 37.19 12.75
C TYR A 91 29.88 35.82 13.18
N GLU A 92 29.39 35.68 14.40
CA GLU A 92 29.05 34.39 14.97
C GLU A 92 27.57 34.05 14.80
N GLU A 93 27.30 32.77 14.69
CA GLU A 93 25.96 32.26 14.67
C GLU A 93 25.27 32.45 16.04
N GLY A 94 24.06 32.98 16.05
CA GLY A 94 23.34 33.21 17.28
C GLY A 94 22.15 34.17 17.18
N ASN A 95 21.55 34.40 18.33
CA ASN A 95 20.48 35.38 18.50
C ASN A 95 21.04 36.62 19.22
N TYR A 96 20.78 37.76 18.65
CA TYR A 96 21.24 39.02 19.18
C TYR A 96 20.08 39.95 19.47
N GLU A 97 20.06 40.53 20.67
CA GLU A 97 19.19 41.62 21.08
C GLU A 97 20.02 42.86 21.24
N ILE A 98 19.81 43.87 20.37
CA ILE A 98 20.54 45.12 20.32
C ILE A 98 19.62 46.20 20.86
N HIS A 99 20.02 46.85 21.93
CA HIS A 99 19.25 47.92 22.58
C HIS A 99 20.07 49.22 22.52
N LEU A 100 19.48 50.21 21.82
CA LEU A 100 20.07 51.57 21.68
C LEU A 100 19.25 52.50 22.58
N ILE A 101 19.96 53.33 23.37
CA ILE A 101 19.36 54.27 24.31
C ILE A 101 20.00 55.62 24.10
N HIS A 102 19.20 56.64 23.80
CA HIS A 102 19.66 58.03 23.71
C HIS A 102 19.40 58.76 25.04
N ARG A 103 20.28 59.68 25.37
CA ARG A 103 20.19 60.42 26.65
C ARG A 103 18.91 61.26 26.82
N ASN A 104 18.15 61.54 25.73
CA ASN A 104 16.85 62.21 25.81
C ASN A 104 15.69 61.29 26.19
N GLY A 105 15.96 59.96 26.37
CA GLY A 105 14.97 58.91 26.69
C GLY A 105 14.43 58.13 25.49
N TYR A 106 14.87 58.46 24.24
CA TYR A 106 14.49 57.65 23.08
C TYR A 106 15.24 56.31 23.13
N GLU A 107 14.48 55.20 22.94
CA GLU A 107 15.01 53.84 22.96
C GLU A 107 14.54 53.04 21.75
N GLU A 108 15.39 52.19 21.26
CA GLU A 108 15.08 51.24 20.18
C GLU A 108 15.72 49.90 20.44
N THR A 109 14.90 48.81 20.26
CA THR A 109 15.40 47.45 20.39
C THR A 109 15.26 46.71 19.07
N ARG A 110 16.35 46.13 18.60
CA ARG A 110 16.37 45.22 17.44
C ARG A 110 16.75 43.83 17.85
N LYS A 111 16.07 42.84 17.25
CA LYS A 111 16.36 41.41 17.48
C LYS A 111 16.68 40.78 16.16
N ILE A 112 17.88 40.22 16.05
CA ILE A 112 18.32 39.52 14.84
C ILE A 112 18.81 38.11 15.19
N THR A 113 18.73 37.23 14.20
CA THR A 113 19.29 35.89 14.25
C THR A 113 20.21 35.69 13.08
N ILE A 114 21.45 35.29 13.37
CA ILE A 114 22.44 34.89 12.36
C ILE A 114 22.51 33.37 12.36
N GLU A 115 22.22 32.78 11.20
CA GLU A 115 22.26 31.34 10.99
C GLU A 115 23.28 30.99 9.90
N LEU A 116 24.41 30.44 10.30
CA LEU A 116 25.50 30.04 9.39
C LEU A 116 25.44 28.55 9.06
N SER A 117 24.91 27.74 9.96
CA SER A 117 24.73 26.30 9.80
C SER A 117 23.40 25.95 9.14
N ASN A 118 23.33 24.79 8.49
CA ASN A 118 22.08 24.28 7.96
C ASN A 118 21.22 23.62 9.06
N PRO A 119 19.90 23.62 8.93
CA PRO A 119 19.04 22.84 9.83
C PRO A 119 19.42 21.37 9.86
N THR A 120 19.18 20.70 10.97
CA THR A 120 19.37 19.26 11.05
C THR A 120 18.35 18.52 10.17
N ILE A 121 18.75 17.34 9.64
CA ILE A 121 17.90 16.49 8.82
C ILE A 121 16.59 16.12 9.57
N PRO A 122 15.41 16.15 8.90
CA PRO A 122 14.16 15.79 9.54
C PRO A 122 14.09 14.29 9.86
N LYS A 123 13.45 13.94 10.96
CA LYS A 123 12.92 12.62 11.19
C LYS A 123 11.57 12.54 10.49
N VAL A 124 11.28 11.37 9.89
CA VAL A 124 10.00 11.15 9.21
C VAL A 124 9.38 9.87 9.77
N ASP A 125 8.21 10.03 10.34
CA ASP A 125 7.36 8.91 10.75
C ASP A 125 6.44 8.54 9.58
N SER A 126 6.33 7.26 9.31
CA SER A 126 5.48 6.69 8.25
C SER A 126 4.32 5.85 8.81
N GLY A 127 4.09 5.87 10.12
CA GLY A 127 3.04 5.10 10.77
C GLY A 127 3.15 3.60 10.52
N SER A 128 2.10 3.01 9.97
CA SER A 128 2.08 1.58 9.63
C SER A 128 2.77 1.25 8.29
N TYR A 129 3.14 2.25 7.49
CA TYR A 129 3.79 2.03 6.21
C TYR A 129 5.26 1.65 6.37
N THR A 130 5.68 0.58 5.73
CA THR A 130 7.09 0.18 5.64
C THR A 130 7.67 0.68 4.33
N ALA A 131 8.69 1.53 4.39
CA ALA A 131 9.35 2.11 3.22
C ALA A 131 9.81 1.03 2.22
N GLY A 132 9.48 1.23 0.95
CA GLY A 132 9.81 0.31 -0.14
C GLY A 132 8.91 -0.92 -0.26
N LYS A 133 7.92 -1.11 0.60
CA LYS A 133 6.91 -2.16 0.46
C LYS A 133 5.69 -1.64 -0.27
N TRP A 134 5.09 -2.47 -1.13
CA TRP A 134 3.83 -2.16 -1.76
C TRP A 134 2.69 -2.10 -0.75
N THR A 135 1.78 -1.15 -0.91
CA THR A 135 0.54 -1.03 -0.12
C THR A 135 -0.61 -0.52 -1.00
N ASN A 136 -1.83 -0.86 -0.66
CA ASN A 136 -3.04 -0.27 -1.24
C ASN A 136 -3.71 0.75 -0.29
N GLN A 137 -3.09 1.00 0.87
CA GLN A 137 -3.54 1.99 1.83
C GLN A 137 -2.85 3.33 1.60
N ASP A 138 -3.53 4.43 1.91
CA ASP A 138 -2.93 5.76 1.88
C ASP A 138 -1.68 5.80 2.76
N ILE A 139 -0.63 6.48 2.28
CA ILE A 139 0.61 6.64 3.02
C ILE A 139 0.60 8.04 3.65
N LEU A 140 0.73 8.09 4.97
CA LEU A 140 0.91 9.33 5.72
C LEU A 140 2.38 9.43 6.15
N LEU A 141 3.04 10.54 5.80
CA LEU A 141 4.39 10.87 6.24
C LEU A 141 4.32 12.11 7.13
N GLU A 142 4.95 12.06 8.30
CA GLU A 142 5.02 13.18 9.25
C GLU A 142 6.49 13.56 9.50
N ALA A 143 6.89 14.74 9.04
CA ALA A 143 8.23 15.28 9.24
C ALA A 143 8.30 16.11 10.52
N HIS A 144 9.34 15.85 11.35
CA HIS A 144 9.53 16.53 12.61
C HIS A 144 10.99 16.48 13.09
N GLY A 145 11.26 17.10 14.23
CA GLY A 145 12.49 16.94 15.00
C GLY A 145 13.71 17.69 14.46
N SER A 146 13.61 18.44 13.36
CA SER A 146 14.70 19.28 12.89
C SER A 146 14.93 20.45 13.84
N LYS A 147 16.20 20.93 13.89
CA LYS A 147 16.62 22.06 14.70
C LYS A 147 17.38 23.05 13.83
N ALA A 148 17.20 24.34 14.08
CA ALA A 148 17.89 25.43 13.46
C ALA A 148 18.00 26.60 14.46
N VAL A 149 18.98 27.47 14.32
CA VAL A 149 19.17 28.64 15.21
C VAL A 149 17.98 29.60 15.07
N SER A 150 17.54 29.88 13.86
CA SER A 150 16.36 30.70 13.56
C SER A 150 15.04 29.98 13.73
N LYS A 151 15.05 28.73 14.23
CA LYS A 151 13.94 27.77 14.29
C LYS A 151 13.52 27.27 12.90
N ILE A 152 12.73 26.21 12.88
CA ILE A 152 12.16 25.65 11.63
C ILE A 152 10.90 26.44 11.25
N SER A 153 10.89 26.91 10.02
CA SER A 153 9.73 27.56 9.40
C SER A 153 8.71 26.50 8.96
N HIS A 154 9.16 25.56 8.15
CA HIS A 154 8.30 24.50 7.61
C HIS A 154 9.15 23.33 7.09
N TYR A 155 8.45 22.26 6.67
CA TYR A 155 9.04 21.16 5.92
C TYR A 155 8.54 21.20 4.48
N GLU A 156 9.40 20.78 3.56
CA GLU A 156 9.08 20.65 2.15
C GLU A 156 9.29 19.23 1.66
N TYR A 157 8.55 18.87 0.63
CA TYR A 157 8.71 17.59 -0.06
C TYR A 157 8.73 17.76 -1.58
N LYS A 158 9.31 16.80 -2.28
CA LYS A 158 9.09 16.60 -3.71
C LYS A 158 9.12 15.12 -4.07
N THR A 159 8.49 14.76 -5.20
CA THR A 159 8.48 13.43 -5.81
C THR A 159 8.98 13.54 -7.25
N GLY A 160 9.82 12.62 -7.69
CA GLY A 160 10.40 12.65 -9.02
C GLY A 160 11.05 13.99 -9.35
N ASN A 161 10.76 14.52 -10.55
CA ASN A 161 11.29 15.80 -11.05
C ASN A 161 10.40 17.01 -10.71
N ASN A 162 9.38 16.84 -9.84
CA ASN A 162 8.51 17.94 -9.46
C ASN A 162 9.29 19.00 -8.64
N GLU A 163 8.69 20.18 -8.52
CA GLU A 163 9.19 21.23 -7.64
C GLU A 163 8.94 20.92 -6.17
N TRP A 164 9.70 21.58 -5.29
CA TRP A 164 9.49 21.50 -3.85
C TRP A 164 8.15 22.12 -3.45
N ARG A 165 7.43 21.46 -2.56
CA ARG A 165 6.14 21.90 -2.02
C ARG A 165 6.13 21.82 -0.51
N SER A 166 5.50 22.80 0.13
CA SER A 166 5.39 22.82 1.58
C SER A 166 4.48 21.69 2.10
N MET A 167 4.90 21.07 3.19
CA MET A 167 4.11 20.10 3.95
C MET A 167 3.24 20.82 4.98
N LYS A 168 1.92 20.72 4.83
CA LYS A 168 0.99 21.35 5.78
C LYS A 168 1.15 20.73 7.17
N TYR A 169 1.61 21.54 8.15
CA TYR A 169 1.90 21.06 9.52
C TYR A 169 2.88 19.89 9.59
N GLY A 170 3.83 19.81 8.63
CA GLY A 170 4.77 18.69 8.55
C GLY A 170 4.19 17.39 8.04
N ARG A 171 2.94 17.38 7.53
CA ARG A 171 2.23 16.19 7.07
C ARG A 171 2.10 16.13 5.56
N LEU A 172 2.32 14.93 5.00
CA LEU A 172 2.12 14.60 3.60
C LEU A 172 1.29 13.32 3.50
N GLU A 173 0.15 13.41 2.85
CA GLU A 173 -0.72 12.28 2.57
C GLU A 173 -0.65 11.90 1.08
N LEU A 174 -0.21 10.67 0.79
CA LEU A 174 -0.11 10.10 -0.55
C LEU A 174 -1.31 9.20 -0.79
N LYS A 175 -2.12 9.52 -1.83
CA LYS A 175 -3.40 8.85 -2.13
C LYS A 175 -3.46 8.23 -3.52
N ARG A 176 -2.50 8.55 -4.40
CA ARG A 176 -2.49 8.10 -5.79
C ARG A 176 -1.42 7.04 -5.99
N ASP A 177 -1.66 6.15 -6.93
CA ASP A 177 -0.69 5.15 -7.34
C ASP A 177 0.66 5.79 -7.64
N MET A 178 1.72 5.21 -7.08
CA MET A 178 3.09 5.66 -7.26
C MET A 178 4.11 4.57 -6.93
N ASP A 179 5.26 4.64 -7.54
CA ASP A 179 6.47 3.91 -7.19
C ASP A 179 7.65 4.89 -7.34
N ASP A 180 7.91 5.68 -6.29
CA ASP A 180 8.88 6.77 -6.38
C ASP A 180 9.48 7.13 -5.01
N LEU A 181 10.61 7.84 -5.06
CA LEU A 181 11.23 8.45 -3.89
C LEU A 181 10.52 9.75 -3.52
N VAL A 182 10.09 9.83 -2.27
CA VAL A 182 9.68 11.08 -1.62
C VAL A 182 10.89 11.67 -0.93
N LEU A 183 11.26 12.88 -1.35
CA LEU A 183 12.36 13.66 -0.80
C LEU A 183 11.79 14.69 0.15
N ILE A 184 12.33 14.76 1.37
CA ILE A 184 11.83 15.67 2.43
C ILE A 184 13.02 16.45 3.01
N ARG A 185 12.82 17.75 3.21
CA ARG A 185 13.81 18.63 3.87
C ARG A 185 13.12 19.60 4.82
N ALA A 186 13.89 20.11 5.78
CA ALA A 186 13.46 21.19 6.64
C ALA A 186 13.95 22.54 6.07
N VAL A 187 13.15 23.58 6.31
CA VAL A 187 13.48 24.98 5.96
C VAL A 187 13.45 25.81 7.23
N SER A 188 14.54 26.53 7.53
CA SER A 188 14.59 27.45 8.67
C SER A 188 13.93 28.78 8.36
N ASN A 189 13.71 29.62 9.41
CA ASN A 189 13.20 30.96 9.22
C ASN A 189 14.22 31.85 8.47
N ALA A 190 15.50 31.54 8.55
CA ALA A 190 16.53 32.20 7.75
C ALA A 190 16.57 31.73 6.29
N GLY A 191 15.75 30.79 5.89
CA GLY A 191 15.66 30.23 4.52
C GLY A 191 16.81 29.27 4.17
N ARG A 192 17.46 28.66 5.17
CA ARG A 192 18.42 27.57 4.94
C ARG A 192 17.72 26.25 4.87
N TYR A 193 18.32 25.30 4.15
CA TYR A 193 17.78 23.97 3.92
C TYR A 193 18.60 22.91 4.64
N SER A 194 17.93 21.92 5.22
CA SER A 194 18.59 20.73 5.73
C SER A 194 19.08 19.82 4.60
N GLU A 195 19.85 18.81 4.94
CA GLU A 195 20.02 17.63 4.11
C GLU A 195 18.66 16.93 3.86
N ILE A 196 18.61 16.11 2.80
CA ILE A 196 17.39 15.50 2.31
C ILE A 196 17.19 14.12 2.93
N GLN A 197 16.06 13.94 3.59
CA GLN A 197 15.54 12.61 3.95
C GLN A 197 14.85 11.98 2.74
N LYS A 198 15.16 10.70 2.45
CA LYS A 198 14.62 9.95 1.30
C LYS A 198 13.80 8.79 1.76
N ILE A 199 12.59 8.65 1.22
CA ILE A 199 11.67 7.56 1.56
C ILE A 199 11.10 7.00 0.26
N TRP A 200 11.31 5.70 0.01
CA TRP A 200 10.71 5.04 -1.14
C TRP A 200 9.26 4.70 -0.83
N CYS A 201 8.32 5.28 -1.58
CA CYS A 201 6.89 5.10 -1.41
C CYS A 201 6.31 4.33 -2.59
N ARG A 202 5.65 3.18 -2.29
CA ARG A 202 5.02 2.28 -3.25
C ARG A 202 3.54 2.13 -2.90
N LEU A 203 2.69 2.85 -3.61
CA LEU A 203 1.25 2.86 -3.41
C LEU A 203 0.57 2.40 -4.70
N TRP A 204 -0.28 1.37 -4.60
CA TRP A 204 -1.01 0.85 -5.75
C TRP A 204 -2.41 0.44 -5.34
N LYS A 205 -3.44 1.06 -5.93
CA LYS A 205 -4.85 0.84 -5.60
C LYS A 205 -5.64 0.16 -6.70
N LYS A 206 -5.07 0.09 -7.91
CA LYS A 206 -5.72 -0.61 -9.01
C LYS A 206 -5.78 -2.10 -8.68
N LYS A 207 -6.97 -2.68 -8.85
CA LYS A 207 -7.17 -4.11 -8.65
C LYS A 207 -6.62 -4.89 -9.85
N PRO A 208 -5.95 -6.04 -9.62
CA PRO A 208 -5.51 -6.92 -10.70
C PRO A 208 -6.73 -7.52 -11.40
N GLN A 209 -6.56 -7.85 -12.67
CA GLN A 209 -7.58 -8.58 -13.43
C GLN A 209 -7.38 -10.09 -13.24
N LEU A 210 -8.49 -10.83 -13.32
CA LEU A 210 -8.43 -12.27 -13.41
C LEU A 210 -8.05 -12.64 -14.85
N PHE A 211 -7.03 -13.48 -14.98
CA PHE A 211 -6.57 -13.99 -16.26
C PHE A 211 -7.55 -14.97 -16.88
N LYS A 212 -7.39 -15.26 -18.18
CA LYS A 212 -8.17 -16.26 -18.87
C LYS A 212 -7.85 -17.66 -18.31
N ILE A 213 -8.88 -18.36 -17.88
CA ILE A 213 -8.77 -19.74 -17.42
C ILE A 213 -9.19 -20.66 -18.56
N THR A 214 -8.38 -21.68 -18.84
CA THR A 214 -8.65 -22.72 -19.80
C THR A 214 -8.65 -24.09 -19.14
N CYS A 215 -9.37 -25.05 -19.73
CA CYS A 215 -9.42 -26.43 -19.27
C CYS A 215 -9.08 -27.37 -20.44
N SER A 216 -8.26 -28.39 -20.17
CA SER A 216 -7.85 -29.38 -21.18
C SER A 216 -9.02 -30.24 -21.68
N GLU A 217 -10.02 -30.47 -20.86
CA GLU A 217 -11.12 -31.37 -21.15
C GLU A 217 -12.45 -30.61 -21.32
N ARG A 218 -13.27 -31.08 -22.23
CA ARG A 218 -14.64 -30.57 -22.41
C ARG A 218 -15.57 -31.26 -21.41
N SER A 219 -16.27 -30.48 -20.60
CA SER A 219 -17.28 -31.03 -19.69
C SER A 219 -18.63 -31.27 -20.36
N LEU A 220 -19.32 -32.29 -19.89
CA LEU A 220 -20.75 -32.51 -20.13
C LEU A 220 -21.54 -32.05 -18.90
N ASN A 221 -22.06 -30.82 -18.92
CA ASN A 221 -22.79 -30.23 -17.78
C ASN A 221 -22.03 -30.30 -16.44
N GLY A 222 -20.72 -30.06 -16.47
CA GLY A 222 -19.84 -30.11 -15.31
C GLY A 222 -19.24 -31.49 -15.02
N TRP A 223 -19.61 -32.53 -15.76
CA TRP A 223 -19.06 -33.87 -15.66
C TRP A 223 -17.85 -34.04 -16.57
N TYR A 224 -16.83 -34.75 -16.09
CA TYR A 224 -15.59 -35.06 -16.80
C TYR A 224 -15.30 -36.57 -16.72
N GLY A 225 -15.13 -37.21 -17.87
CA GLY A 225 -14.72 -38.63 -17.98
C GLY A 225 -13.20 -38.83 -17.91
N LYS A 226 -12.44 -37.72 -17.90
CA LYS A 226 -10.99 -37.71 -17.74
C LYS A 226 -10.62 -36.59 -16.77
N ILE A 227 -9.43 -36.68 -16.17
CA ILE A 227 -8.92 -35.68 -15.26
C ILE A 227 -8.78 -34.32 -15.98
N PRO A 228 -9.55 -33.28 -15.58
CA PRO A 228 -9.44 -31.98 -16.18
C PRO A 228 -8.21 -31.25 -15.64
N GLU A 229 -7.42 -30.66 -16.54
CA GLU A 229 -6.29 -29.79 -16.20
C GLU A 229 -6.70 -28.34 -16.49
N PHE A 230 -6.72 -27.52 -15.44
CA PHE A 230 -6.98 -26.10 -15.53
C PHE A 230 -5.69 -25.33 -15.61
N THR A 231 -5.59 -24.40 -16.56
CA THR A 231 -4.45 -23.51 -16.72
C THR A 231 -4.91 -22.06 -16.78
N TYR A 232 -4.01 -21.10 -16.55
CA TYR A 232 -4.29 -19.68 -16.69
C TYR A 232 -3.22 -19.00 -17.54
N GLU A 233 -3.65 -17.95 -18.25
CA GLU A 233 -2.76 -17.04 -18.95
C GLU A 233 -2.51 -15.84 -18.04
N SER A 234 -1.25 -15.43 -17.83
CA SER A 234 -0.90 -14.26 -17.03
C SER A 234 -0.29 -13.18 -17.90
N GLU A 235 -0.89 -12.00 -17.87
CA GLU A 235 -0.29 -10.79 -18.41
C GLU A 235 -0.16 -9.78 -17.27
N GLN A 236 1.06 -9.30 -17.04
CA GLN A 236 1.33 -8.24 -16.08
C GLN A 236 1.92 -7.06 -16.85
N ALA A 237 1.19 -5.94 -16.90
CA ALA A 237 1.63 -4.76 -17.61
C ALA A 237 2.42 -3.79 -16.72
N GLU A 238 1.88 -3.40 -15.56
CA GLU A 238 2.47 -2.39 -14.67
C GLU A 238 2.08 -2.67 -13.21
N GLY A 239 2.87 -2.15 -12.27
CA GLY A 239 2.59 -2.19 -10.84
C GLY A 239 3.22 -3.37 -10.09
N PRO A 240 2.69 -3.71 -8.90
CA PRO A 240 3.17 -4.80 -8.07
C PRO A 240 2.90 -6.16 -8.69
N LEU A 241 3.75 -7.15 -8.41
CA LEU A 241 3.58 -8.52 -8.90
C LEU A 241 2.21 -9.07 -8.53
N VAL A 242 1.55 -9.70 -9.51
CA VAL A 242 0.22 -10.31 -9.36
C VAL A 242 0.37 -11.82 -9.22
N HIS A 243 -0.20 -12.36 -8.16
CA HIS A 243 -0.25 -13.79 -7.88
C HIS A 243 -1.63 -14.36 -8.15
N VAL A 244 -1.68 -15.59 -8.66
CA VAL A 244 -2.90 -16.37 -8.86
C VAL A 244 -3.11 -17.27 -7.64
N TYR A 245 -4.27 -17.21 -7.04
CA TYR A 245 -4.69 -18.08 -5.94
C TYR A 245 -5.76 -19.03 -6.43
N ALA A 246 -5.58 -20.30 -6.18
CA ALA A 246 -6.57 -21.32 -6.53
C ALA A 246 -6.93 -22.16 -5.31
N GLN A 247 -8.23 -22.38 -5.11
CA GLN A 247 -8.77 -23.19 -4.03
C GLN A 247 -9.63 -24.31 -4.63
N LEU A 248 -9.25 -25.54 -4.34
CA LEU A 248 -10.01 -26.76 -4.68
C LEU A 248 -10.65 -27.32 -3.42
N THR A 249 -11.97 -27.45 -3.43
CA THR A 249 -12.73 -28.04 -2.32
C THR A 249 -13.38 -29.34 -2.78
N GLN A 250 -13.09 -30.46 -2.11
CA GLN A 250 -13.80 -31.71 -2.32
C GLN A 250 -15.13 -31.68 -1.58
N LEU A 251 -16.24 -31.68 -2.30
CA LEU A 251 -17.55 -31.41 -1.73
C LEU A 251 -18.11 -32.54 -0.81
N GLN A 252 -17.66 -33.79 -1.00
CA GLN A 252 -18.09 -34.91 -0.16
C GLN A 252 -17.39 -34.90 1.22
N THR A 253 -16.13 -34.48 1.29
CA THR A 253 -15.32 -34.54 2.53
C THR A 253 -15.14 -33.19 3.19
N GLY A 254 -15.38 -32.10 2.44
CA GLY A 254 -15.05 -30.75 2.86
C GLY A 254 -13.55 -30.43 2.85
N GLN A 255 -12.71 -31.32 2.32
CA GLN A 255 -11.26 -31.09 2.22
C GLN A 255 -10.97 -29.94 1.28
N ILE A 256 -10.12 -29.01 1.72
CA ILE A 256 -9.71 -27.80 0.99
C ILE A 256 -8.20 -27.86 0.73
N GLN A 257 -7.81 -27.61 -0.52
CA GLN A 257 -6.44 -27.39 -0.95
C GLN A 257 -6.35 -26.00 -1.57
N THR A 258 -5.36 -25.19 -1.15
CA THR A 258 -5.12 -23.85 -1.70
C THR A 258 -3.69 -23.78 -2.17
N GLU A 259 -3.49 -23.27 -3.38
CA GLU A 259 -2.18 -23.08 -4.00
C GLU A 259 -2.05 -21.62 -4.48
N THR A 260 -0.80 -21.17 -4.59
CA THR A 260 -0.44 -19.88 -5.16
C THR A 260 0.41 -20.10 -6.39
N ASP A 261 0.08 -19.39 -7.48
CA ASP A 261 0.70 -19.49 -8.80
C ASP A 261 0.64 -20.89 -9.44
N GLN A 262 -0.24 -21.73 -8.89
CA GLN A 262 -0.56 -23.05 -9.38
C GLN A 262 -2.04 -23.33 -9.16
N ILE A 263 -2.61 -24.21 -9.99
CA ILE A 263 -3.97 -24.71 -9.79
C ILE A 263 -3.90 -26.13 -9.24
N PRO A 264 -4.53 -26.43 -8.09
CA PRO A 264 -4.55 -27.77 -7.53
C PRO A 264 -5.15 -28.79 -8.49
N GLN A 265 -4.50 -29.94 -8.65
CA GLN A 265 -4.96 -31.00 -9.53
C GLN A 265 -6.05 -31.87 -8.87
N ILE A 266 -7.09 -32.17 -9.61
CA ILE A 266 -8.08 -33.22 -9.25
C ILE A 266 -7.45 -34.59 -9.54
N LYS A 267 -7.31 -35.45 -8.53
CA LYS A 267 -6.57 -36.73 -8.65
C LYS A 267 -7.46 -37.96 -8.55
N LYS A 268 -8.70 -37.82 -8.10
CA LYS A 268 -9.63 -38.96 -7.85
C LYS A 268 -11.04 -38.58 -8.27
N ASP A 269 -11.84 -39.59 -8.63
CA ASP A 269 -13.25 -39.41 -8.86
C ASP A 269 -13.94 -38.74 -7.68
N GLY A 270 -14.88 -37.84 -7.95
CA GLY A 270 -15.58 -37.11 -6.93
C GLY A 270 -16.16 -35.79 -7.39
N LYS A 271 -16.70 -35.04 -6.44
CA LYS A 271 -17.34 -33.75 -6.66
C LYS A 271 -16.45 -32.65 -6.07
N TYR A 272 -16.09 -31.68 -6.89
CA TYR A 272 -15.15 -30.61 -6.52
C TYR A 272 -15.72 -29.25 -6.86
N GLN A 273 -15.34 -28.25 -6.08
CA GLN A 273 -15.52 -26.84 -6.40
C GLN A 273 -14.13 -26.22 -6.57
N LEU A 274 -13.88 -25.62 -7.72
CA LEU A 274 -12.67 -24.86 -8.01
C LEU A 274 -12.99 -23.37 -8.01
N LYS A 275 -12.22 -22.60 -7.23
CA LYS A 275 -12.26 -21.15 -7.16
C LYS A 275 -10.89 -20.58 -7.44
N ILE A 276 -10.80 -19.61 -8.38
CA ILE A 276 -9.54 -18.94 -8.75
C ILE A 276 -9.74 -17.43 -8.68
N TRP A 277 -8.75 -16.72 -8.10
CA TRP A 277 -8.72 -15.26 -8.04
C TRP A 277 -7.28 -14.78 -8.09
N THR A 278 -7.07 -13.48 -8.33
CA THR A 278 -5.75 -12.87 -8.29
C THR A 278 -5.63 -11.90 -7.11
N LYS A 279 -4.40 -11.72 -6.62
CA LYS A 279 -4.05 -10.73 -5.61
C LYS A 279 -2.64 -10.21 -5.90
N ASP A 280 -2.44 -8.89 -5.82
CA ASP A 280 -1.14 -8.28 -5.99
C ASP A 280 -0.37 -8.14 -4.66
N GLU A 281 0.92 -7.78 -4.75
CA GLU A 281 1.77 -7.55 -3.57
C GLU A 281 1.33 -6.34 -2.73
N ALA A 282 0.57 -5.38 -3.30
CA ALA A 282 -0.03 -4.28 -2.55
C ALA A 282 -1.24 -4.72 -1.73
N GLY A 283 -1.74 -5.93 -1.95
CA GLY A 283 -2.89 -6.50 -1.26
C GLY A 283 -4.22 -6.30 -1.98
N ASN A 284 -4.26 -5.73 -3.20
CA ASN A 284 -5.49 -5.65 -3.97
C ASN A 284 -5.87 -7.02 -4.52
N ARG A 285 -7.16 -7.32 -4.47
CA ARG A 285 -7.73 -8.55 -5.00
C ARG A 285 -8.59 -8.25 -6.22
N SER A 286 -8.59 -9.15 -7.22
CA SER A 286 -9.46 -9.06 -8.37
C SER A 286 -10.94 -8.95 -7.96
N GLU A 287 -11.71 -8.15 -8.70
CA GLU A 287 -13.17 -8.04 -8.48
C GLU A 287 -13.87 -9.34 -8.84
N ASN A 288 -13.46 -9.93 -9.95
CA ASN A 288 -14.00 -11.18 -10.44
C ASN A 288 -13.16 -12.36 -9.93
N SER A 289 -13.80 -13.51 -9.79
CA SER A 289 -13.17 -14.80 -9.54
C SER A 289 -13.79 -15.85 -10.44
N PHE A 290 -12.97 -16.79 -10.91
CA PHE A 290 -13.47 -17.96 -11.62
C PHE A 290 -14.03 -18.95 -10.61
N HIS A 291 -15.22 -19.47 -10.88
CA HIS A 291 -15.88 -20.49 -10.08
C HIS A 291 -16.42 -21.57 -11.00
N THR A 292 -16.11 -22.83 -10.72
CA THR A 292 -16.72 -23.96 -11.38
C THR A 292 -16.91 -25.13 -10.42
N VAL A 293 -17.91 -25.95 -10.72
CA VAL A 293 -18.11 -27.23 -10.04
C VAL A 293 -17.72 -28.31 -11.04
N CYS A 294 -16.87 -29.23 -10.63
CA CYS A 294 -16.38 -30.33 -11.43
C CYS A 294 -16.83 -31.66 -10.81
N PHE A 295 -17.44 -32.52 -11.61
CA PHE A 295 -17.78 -33.89 -11.26
C PHE A 295 -16.85 -34.80 -12.08
N LEU A 296 -15.87 -35.43 -11.45
CA LEU A 296 -15.00 -36.39 -12.12
C LEU A 296 -15.49 -37.79 -11.89
N ASP A 297 -15.71 -38.53 -12.97
CA ASP A 297 -15.97 -39.94 -12.99
C ASP A 297 -15.23 -40.58 -14.16
N THR A 298 -14.16 -41.33 -13.86
CA THR A 298 -13.34 -42.01 -14.87
C THR A 298 -13.73 -43.47 -15.08
N LYS A 299 -14.71 -43.95 -14.32
CA LYS A 299 -15.18 -45.35 -14.39
C LYS A 299 -16.27 -45.48 -15.46
N LYS A 300 -16.16 -46.56 -16.19
CA LYS A 300 -17.19 -46.90 -17.17
C LYS A 300 -18.31 -47.72 -16.49
N PRO A 301 -19.56 -47.58 -16.94
CA PRO A 301 -20.66 -48.43 -16.51
C PRO A 301 -20.34 -49.93 -16.71
N GLU A 302 -20.65 -50.72 -15.73
CA GLU A 302 -20.54 -52.20 -15.82
C GLU A 302 -21.84 -52.81 -16.39
N ILE A 303 -21.72 -53.62 -17.44
CA ILE A 303 -22.86 -54.33 -18.06
C ILE A 303 -22.74 -55.82 -17.79
N LEU A 304 -23.74 -56.41 -17.17
CA LEU A 304 -23.85 -57.85 -16.91
C LEU A 304 -25.08 -58.39 -17.65
N ILE A 305 -24.83 -59.33 -18.57
CA ILE A 305 -25.87 -60.02 -19.32
C ILE A 305 -25.86 -61.47 -18.87
N ARG A 306 -27.02 -61.96 -18.39
CA ARG A 306 -27.16 -63.36 -17.94
C ARG A 306 -28.41 -63.97 -18.48
N SER A 307 -28.28 -65.19 -19.10
CA SER A 307 -29.37 -66.04 -19.44
C SER A 307 -29.99 -66.67 -18.17
N GLN A 308 -31.32 -66.68 -18.05
CA GLN A 308 -32.00 -67.24 -16.91
C GLN A 308 -32.32 -68.76 -17.07
N ASN A 309 -32.11 -69.33 -18.25
CA ASN A 309 -32.50 -70.69 -18.59
C ASN A 309 -31.27 -71.57 -18.93
N GLU A 310 -30.14 -71.36 -18.29
CA GLU A 310 -28.88 -72.08 -18.58
C GLU A 310 -28.93 -73.62 -18.48
N PHE A 311 -29.96 -74.18 -17.81
CA PHE A 311 -30.11 -75.62 -17.58
C PHE A 311 -31.28 -76.31 -18.30
N GLN A 312 -32.07 -75.60 -19.11
CA GLN A 312 -33.18 -76.17 -19.85
C GLN A 312 -32.79 -76.28 -21.35
N LYS A 313 -32.59 -77.53 -21.78
CA LYS A 313 -32.25 -77.85 -23.20
C LYS A 313 -33.38 -77.52 -24.20
N VAL A 314 -34.66 -77.40 -23.75
CA VAL A 314 -35.77 -77.00 -24.58
C VAL A 314 -36.71 -76.07 -23.82
N SER A 315 -36.80 -74.82 -24.25
CA SER A 315 -37.71 -73.84 -23.71
C SER A 315 -38.44 -73.11 -24.85
N ARG A 316 -39.73 -72.81 -24.64
CA ARG A 316 -40.52 -72.01 -25.60
C ARG A 316 -40.07 -70.61 -25.75
N TYR A 317 -39.26 -70.10 -24.81
CA TYR A 317 -38.66 -68.75 -24.80
C TYR A 317 -37.43 -68.75 -23.91
N GLN A 318 -36.49 -67.92 -24.29
CA GLN A 318 -35.33 -67.67 -23.48
C GLN A 318 -35.43 -66.25 -22.90
N LYS A 319 -35.18 -66.16 -21.59
CA LYS A 319 -35.09 -64.84 -20.89
C LYS A 319 -33.67 -64.49 -20.62
N VAL A 320 -33.32 -63.26 -20.94
CA VAL A 320 -32.01 -62.70 -20.69
C VAL A 320 -32.18 -61.50 -19.81
N LYS A 321 -31.48 -61.50 -18.68
CA LYS A 321 -31.46 -60.41 -17.73
C LYS A 321 -30.26 -59.53 -18.01
N ILE A 322 -30.53 -58.22 -18.16
CA ILE A 322 -29.52 -57.19 -18.30
C ILE A 322 -29.44 -56.43 -16.99
N ARG A 323 -28.23 -56.29 -16.45
CA ARG A 323 -27.92 -55.49 -15.26
C ARG A 323 -26.85 -54.48 -15.60
N ILE A 324 -27.09 -53.25 -15.24
CA ILE A 324 -26.14 -52.15 -15.39
C ILE A 324 -25.86 -51.61 -14.00
N LYS A 325 -24.58 -51.47 -13.69
CA LYS A 325 -24.11 -50.88 -12.43
C LYS A 325 -23.24 -49.68 -12.73
N ASP A 326 -23.64 -48.53 -12.20
CA ASP A 326 -22.91 -47.29 -12.27
C ASP A 326 -23.52 -46.29 -11.27
N GLU A 327 -22.65 -45.48 -10.60
CA GLU A 327 -23.08 -44.49 -9.63
C GLU A 327 -23.71 -43.26 -10.29
N ASN A 328 -23.26 -42.94 -11.51
CA ASN A 328 -23.63 -41.72 -12.24
C ASN A 328 -24.28 -42.05 -13.60
N LEU A 329 -25.04 -43.09 -13.65
CA LEU A 329 -25.67 -43.60 -14.87
C LEU A 329 -26.61 -42.58 -15.51
N GLN A 330 -26.40 -42.30 -16.79
CA GLN A 330 -27.36 -41.55 -17.60
C GLN A 330 -28.46 -42.48 -18.09
N LYS A 331 -29.55 -42.58 -17.35
CA LYS A 331 -30.64 -43.58 -17.57
C LYS A 331 -31.23 -43.52 -19.00
N ASN A 332 -31.27 -42.32 -19.61
CA ASN A 332 -31.81 -42.14 -20.97
C ASN A 332 -30.81 -42.50 -22.09
N ALA A 333 -29.54 -42.75 -21.75
CA ALA A 333 -28.49 -43.12 -22.70
C ALA A 333 -28.25 -44.64 -22.77
N VAL A 334 -29.12 -45.45 -22.18
CA VAL A 334 -29.11 -46.92 -22.33
C VAL A 334 -29.74 -47.28 -23.64
N LYS A 335 -28.96 -47.84 -24.57
CA LYS A 335 -29.41 -48.34 -25.87
C LYS A 335 -29.33 -49.88 -25.88
N VAL A 336 -30.40 -50.54 -26.28
CA VAL A 336 -30.44 -51.99 -26.42
C VAL A 336 -30.88 -52.29 -27.87
N ILE A 337 -30.04 -53.00 -28.59
CA ILE A 337 -30.33 -53.49 -29.95
C ILE A 337 -30.47 -55.01 -29.86
N THR A 338 -31.64 -55.47 -30.19
CA THR A 338 -31.94 -56.89 -30.05
C THR A 338 -33.01 -57.32 -31.06
N SER A 339 -32.98 -58.59 -31.49
CA SER A 339 -34.06 -59.27 -32.23
C SER A 339 -35.13 -59.89 -31.32
N GLY A 340 -34.99 -59.67 -29.99
CA GLY A 340 -36.01 -60.18 -29.02
C GLY A 340 -37.36 -59.45 -29.16
N LYS A 341 -38.42 -60.17 -28.89
CA LYS A 341 -39.81 -59.74 -29.18
C LYS A 341 -40.35 -58.78 -28.10
N GLN A 342 -39.93 -58.94 -26.88
CA GLN A 342 -40.35 -58.10 -25.75
C GLN A 342 -39.15 -57.70 -24.88
N MET A 343 -39.02 -56.43 -24.66
CA MET A 343 -38.09 -55.86 -23.70
C MET A 343 -38.88 -55.17 -22.62
N LYS A 344 -38.60 -55.46 -21.37
CA LYS A 344 -39.16 -54.74 -20.22
C LYS A 344 -38.39 -53.44 -20.04
N SER A 345 -39.08 -52.40 -19.58
CA SER A 345 -38.40 -51.15 -19.20
C SER A 345 -37.37 -51.43 -18.11
N PHE A 346 -36.30 -50.68 -18.15
CA PHE A 346 -35.30 -50.72 -17.09
C PHE A 346 -35.85 -50.14 -15.77
N VAL A 347 -35.61 -50.83 -14.67
CA VAL A 347 -35.99 -50.41 -13.32
C VAL A 347 -34.81 -50.50 -12.36
N GLN A 348 -34.74 -49.56 -11.42
CA GLN A 348 -33.74 -49.59 -10.37
C GLN A 348 -34.03 -50.71 -9.37
N LYS A 349 -33.06 -51.59 -9.13
CA LYS A 349 -33.09 -52.62 -8.09
C LYS A 349 -31.77 -52.66 -7.33
N GLY A 350 -31.78 -52.08 -6.13
CA GLY A 350 -30.54 -51.91 -5.36
C GLY A 350 -29.53 -51.06 -6.13
N GLU A 351 -28.31 -51.57 -6.27
CA GLU A 351 -27.22 -50.92 -7.00
C GLU A 351 -27.28 -51.08 -8.53
N TYR A 352 -28.25 -51.91 -9.03
CA TYR A 352 -28.37 -52.22 -10.46
C TYR A 352 -29.59 -51.55 -11.09
N TYR A 353 -29.41 -51.13 -12.35
CA TYR A 353 -30.49 -50.76 -13.26
C TYR A 353 -30.78 -51.96 -14.17
N GLU A 354 -31.93 -52.63 -13.99
CA GLU A 354 -32.23 -53.96 -14.54
C GLU A 354 -33.32 -53.92 -15.59
N SER A 355 -33.18 -54.75 -16.62
CA SER A 355 -34.20 -55.06 -17.61
C SER A 355 -34.16 -56.55 -17.96
N GLU A 356 -35.20 -57.00 -18.67
CA GLU A 356 -35.36 -58.43 -19.16
C GLU A 356 -35.76 -58.38 -20.63
N VAL A 357 -35.07 -59.15 -21.46
CA VAL A 357 -35.36 -59.36 -22.87
C VAL A 357 -35.85 -60.83 -23.03
N VAL A 358 -36.90 -61.01 -23.79
CA VAL A 358 -37.50 -62.35 -24.05
C VAL A 358 -37.32 -62.69 -25.54
N PHE A 359 -36.70 -63.83 -25.81
CA PHE A 359 -36.54 -64.42 -27.12
C PHE A 359 -37.48 -65.59 -27.25
N ASP A 360 -38.37 -65.59 -28.24
CA ASP A 360 -39.44 -66.64 -28.47
C ASP A 360 -39.27 -67.32 -29.83
N ARG A 361 -38.21 -67.14 -30.56
CA ARG A 361 -37.89 -67.72 -31.85
C ARG A 361 -36.65 -68.58 -31.75
N ASN A 362 -36.66 -69.72 -32.46
CA ASN A 362 -35.46 -70.55 -32.59
C ASN A 362 -34.42 -69.83 -33.47
N GLY A 363 -33.14 -69.94 -33.12
CA GLY A 363 -32.07 -69.42 -33.88
C GLY A 363 -31.01 -68.71 -33.00
N LYS A 364 -29.93 -68.19 -33.62
CA LYS A 364 -28.91 -67.36 -32.96
C LYS A 364 -29.39 -65.91 -32.95
N HIS A 365 -29.45 -65.34 -31.80
CA HIS A 365 -29.83 -63.91 -31.63
C HIS A 365 -28.68 -63.11 -31.09
N ASN A 366 -28.50 -61.88 -31.57
CA ASN A 366 -27.54 -60.95 -31.04
C ASN A 366 -28.26 -59.97 -30.12
N LEU A 367 -27.67 -59.73 -28.98
CA LEU A 367 -28.08 -58.71 -28.02
C LEU A 367 -26.89 -57.74 -27.79
N LEU A 368 -27.03 -56.50 -28.23
CA LEU A 368 -26.07 -55.43 -28.01
C LEU A 368 -26.65 -54.46 -26.99
N VAL A 369 -25.88 -54.18 -25.97
CA VAL A 369 -26.18 -53.19 -24.93
C VAL A 369 -25.10 -52.14 -24.93
N GLN A 370 -25.48 -50.89 -25.15
CA GLN A 370 -24.59 -49.70 -25.05
C GLN A 370 -25.10 -48.81 -23.94
N VAL A 371 -24.22 -48.37 -23.09
CA VAL A 371 -24.54 -47.52 -21.94
C VAL A 371 -23.55 -46.40 -21.86
N GLU A 372 -24.04 -45.21 -21.58
CA GLU A 372 -23.25 -44.02 -21.34
C GLU A 372 -23.63 -43.43 -19.97
N ASP A 373 -22.64 -43.01 -19.18
CA ASP A 373 -22.84 -42.34 -17.90
C ASP A 373 -22.92 -40.81 -18.06
N MET A 374 -23.06 -40.10 -16.94
CA MET A 374 -23.10 -38.61 -16.92
C MET A 374 -21.79 -37.96 -17.34
N ALA A 375 -20.65 -38.65 -17.18
CA ALA A 375 -19.31 -38.18 -17.55
C ALA A 375 -18.96 -38.51 -19.02
N GLY A 376 -19.84 -39.23 -19.74
CA GLY A 376 -19.63 -39.64 -21.14
C GLY A 376 -18.78 -40.92 -21.28
N ASN A 377 -18.55 -41.69 -20.20
CA ASN A 377 -17.91 -42.99 -20.34
C ASN A 377 -18.88 -43.99 -20.94
N VAL A 378 -18.44 -44.69 -21.98
CA VAL A 378 -19.26 -45.63 -22.74
C VAL A 378 -18.80 -47.06 -22.48
N SER A 379 -19.76 -47.91 -22.18
CA SER A 379 -19.62 -49.38 -22.19
C SER A 379 -20.49 -50.00 -23.24
N ILE A 380 -19.98 -51.03 -23.90
CA ILE A 380 -20.69 -51.82 -24.90
C ILE A 380 -20.48 -53.29 -24.54
N SER A 381 -21.59 -54.05 -24.50
CA SER A 381 -21.55 -55.50 -24.33
C SER A 381 -22.39 -56.19 -25.41
N GLU A 382 -21.82 -57.19 -26.05
CA GLU A 382 -22.54 -58.02 -27.05
C GLU A 382 -22.60 -59.45 -26.57
N GLU A 383 -23.78 -60.05 -26.65
CA GLU A 383 -24.03 -61.42 -26.28
C GLU A 383 -24.76 -62.15 -27.40
N LYS A 384 -24.34 -63.39 -27.67
CA LYS A 384 -25.04 -64.29 -28.59
C LYS A 384 -25.93 -65.22 -27.78
N VAL A 385 -27.23 -65.07 -27.96
CA VAL A 385 -28.26 -65.76 -27.26
C VAL A 385 -28.84 -66.86 -28.12
#